data_a6c96029e373be310bca8fede11c0dc2
#
_entry.id   a6c96029e373be310bca8fede11c0dc2
#
_cell.length_a   1.000
_cell.length_b   1.000
_cell.length_c   1.000
_cell.angle_alpha   90.00
_cell.angle_beta   90.00
_cell.angle_gamma   90.00
#
_symmetry.space_group_name_H-M   'P 1'
#
loop_
_entity.id
_entity.type
_entity.pdbx_description
1 polymer ?
#
loop_
_entity_poly.entity_id
_entity_poly.type
_entity_poly.pdbx_seq_one_letter_code
_entity_poly.pdbx_strand_id
1 'polypeptide(L)'
;LKTQEYVELVLSGIDDRYIAESVKYVSDGKCYRKIWKRLGTAAACLCAAFILLISSLSIATAAGSSSAYEALYTLFPGAAEFFSPVNESCVDNGIEMCVKAIYVHDDSADIYISMKDLTGDRIDETTDLFDSYEIRPSYDQIGGCQRVGYDAGNKETTFLISVRQPGNRIAGKKLTFRVSEFLSGKQEVTMELPMIELEHAQKAAEILLPEDIDARIRGCSFAASGDVDEEDITGYLAPDAGVKFSPVDGVEVTAYGFVDGKLHIQTHYENIRDYDNHGEIYLVNPDGERILCAVKVSFWDEEGTGSYDEFIFDAGEADDLSGYSAEGYFVTCDERCEGSWSVTFPIENSY
;
A
#
# COMPACT_ATOMS: atom_id res chain seq x y z
N LEU A 1 -0.95 -3.62 -6.79
CA LEU A 1 -0.59 -4.16 -8.12
C LEU A 1 0.90 -3.92 -8.33
N LYS A 2 1.69 -4.99 -8.54
CA LYS A 2 3.12 -4.88 -8.82
C LYS A 2 3.29 -4.01 -10.06
N THR A 3 4.28 -3.13 -10.07
CA THR A 3 4.67 -2.23 -11.17
C THR A 3 4.65 -2.92 -12.56
N GLN A 4 4.83 -4.21 -12.57
CA GLN A 4 4.82 -5.06 -13.77
C GLN A 4 3.42 -5.25 -14.37
N GLU A 5 2.37 -5.41 -13.57
CA GLU A 5 0.98 -5.55 -14.02
C GLU A 5 0.41 -4.22 -14.55
N TYR A 6 0.85 -3.09 -13.96
CA TYR A 6 0.48 -1.77 -14.45
C TYR A 6 1.12 -1.47 -15.82
N VAL A 7 2.36 -1.91 -16.01
CA VAL A 7 3.05 -1.79 -17.31
C VAL A 7 2.41 -2.70 -18.36
N GLU A 8 1.98 -3.91 -18.00
CA GLU A 8 1.24 -4.81 -18.91
C GLU A 8 -0.14 -4.25 -19.27
N LEU A 9 -0.85 -3.62 -18.33
CA LEU A 9 -2.16 -2.99 -18.60
C LEU A 9 -2.02 -1.79 -19.55
N VAL A 10 -1.00 -0.97 -19.39
CA VAL A 10 -0.71 0.17 -20.29
C VAL A 10 -0.24 -0.32 -21.66
N LEU A 11 0.52 -1.40 -21.72
CA LEU A 11 1.01 -1.96 -22.99
C LEU A 11 -0.05 -2.76 -23.75
N SER A 12 -1.06 -3.32 -23.04
CA SER A 12 -2.17 -4.06 -23.69
C SER A 12 -3.09 -3.18 -24.53
N GLY A 13 -3.03 -1.86 -24.35
CA GLY A 13 -3.74 -0.89 -25.19
C GLY A 13 -3.00 -0.46 -26.47
N ILE A 14 -1.75 -0.93 -26.66
CA ILE A 14 -0.97 -0.60 -27.85
C ILE A 14 -1.23 -1.65 -28.94
N ASP A 15 -1.71 -1.20 -30.10
CA ASP A 15 -1.97 -2.10 -31.25
C ASP A 15 -0.69 -2.87 -31.64
N ASP A 16 -0.77 -4.19 -31.70
CA ASP A 16 0.34 -5.12 -32.00
C ASP A 16 1.11 -4.77 -33.27
N ARG A 17 0.51 -3.99 -34.19
CA ARG A 17 1.16 -3.47 -35.40
C ARG A 17 2.33 -2.54 -35.07
N TYR A 18 2.23 -1.72 -34.01
CA TYR A 18 3.31 -0.81 -33.60
C TYR A 18 4.46 -1.57 -32.94
N ILE A 19 4.14 -2.68 -32.24
CA ILE A 19 5.13 -3.55 -31.61
C ILE A 19 5.90 -4.31 -32.71
N ALA A 20 5.20 -4.84 -33.71
CA ALA A 20 5.80 -5.56 -34.83
C ALA A 20 6.69 -4.68 -35.73
N GLU A 21 6.33 -3.41 -35.94
CA GLU A 21 7.16 -2.44 -36.66
C GLU A 21 8.45 -2.09 -35.91
N SER A 22 8.39 -1.94 -34.59
CA SER A 22 9.58 -1.61 -33.77
C SER A 22 10.59 -2.75 -33.76
N VAL A 23 10.16 -4.00 -33.80
CA VAL A 23 11.03 -5.19 -33.82
C VAL A 23 11.69 -5.38 -35.19
N LYS A 24 11.05 -4.98 -36.29
CA LYS A 24 11.58 -5.12 -37.66
C LYS A 24 12.76 -4.18 -37.96
N TYR A 25 12.90 -3.09 -37.19
CA TYR A 25 13.96 -2.08 -37.38
C TYR A 25 15.31 -2.46 -36.72
N VAL A 26 15.39 -3.57 -36.00
CA VAL A 26 16.57 -3.94 -35.18
C VAL A 26 17.60 -4.82 -35.97
N SER A 27 17.34 -5.21 -37.19
CA SER A 27 18.15 -6.26 -37.81
C SER A 27 19.30 -5.84 -38.74
N ASP A 28 19.49 -4.55 -39.09
CA ASP A 28 20.59 -4.14 -39.98
C ASP A 28 21.34 -2.91 -39.50
N GLY A 29 22.60 -3.09 -39.00
CA GLY A 29 23.56 -2.02 -38.94
C GLY A 29 24.52 -1.95 -37.75
N LYS A 30 25.68 -2.54 -37.88
CA LYS A 30 26.75 -2.56 -36.84
C LYS A 30 27.45 -1.22 -36.52
N CYS A 31 27.02 -0.08 -37.03
CA CYS A 31 27.79 1.18 -36.91
C CYS A 31 27.16 2.26 -35.99
N TYR A 32 25.91 2.19 -35.63
CA TYR A 32 25.21 3.27 -34.89
C TYR A 32 24.95 2.98 -33.40
N ARG A 33 25.47 1.90 -32.84
CA ARG A 33 25.12 1.39 -31.51
C ARG A 33 25.38 2.32 -30.33
N LYS A 34 26.29 3.30 -30.46
CA LYS A 34 26.67 4.21 -29.36
C LYS A 34 25.83 5.50 -29.33
N ILE A 35 25.37 5.97 -30.49
CA ILE A 35 24.56 7.18 -30.62
C ILE A 35 23.10 6.84 -30.30
N TRP A 36 22.59 5.69 -30.75
CA TRP A 36 21.23 5.23 -30.50
C TRP A 36 20.96 4.87 -29.04
N LYS A 37 21.93 4.35 -28.30
CA LYS A 37 21.76 4.16 -26.83
C LYS A 37 21.54 5.48 -26.10
N ARG A 38 22.22 6.56 -26.49
CA ARG A 38 22.06 7.88 -25.89
C ARG A 38 20.74 8.56 -26.30
N LEU A 39 20.33 8.37 -27.56
CA LEU A 39 19.04 8.85 -28.08
C LEU A 39 17.87 8.07 -27.50
N GLY A 40 17.97 6.75 -27.34
CA GLY A 40 16.95 5.91 -26.71
C GLY A 40 16.75 6.25 -25.22
N THR A 41 17.84 6.49 -24.48
CA THR A 41 17.76 6.92 -23.09
C THR A 41 17.15 8.34 -22.97
N ALA A 42 17.53 9.27 -23.84
CA ALA A 42 16.95 10.60 -23.86
C ALA A 42 15.47 10.58 -24.25
N ALA A 43 15.07 9.77 -25.22
CA ALA A 43 13.66 9.58 -25.59
C ALA A 43 12.87 8.94 -24.45
N ALA A 44 13.39 7.91 -23.77
CA ALA A 44 12.75 7.28 -22.63
C ALA A 44 12.60 8.27 -21.46
N CYS A 45 13.62 9.09 -21.18
CA CYS A 45 13.54 10.15 -20.16
C CYS A 45 12.52 11.23 -20.53
N LEU A 46 12.42 11.60 -21.82
CA LEU A 46 11.43 12.57 -22.29
C LEU A 46 10.02 11.99 -22.19
N CYS A 47 9.80 10.73 -22.56
CA CYS A 47 8.51 10.07 -22.40
C CYS A 47 8.11 9.93 -20.93
N ALA A 48 9.03 9.55 -20.05
CA ALA A 48 8.77 9.50 -18.62
C ALA A 48 8.45 10.88 -18.03
N ALA A 49 9.22 11.91 -18.39
CA ALA A 49 8.95 13.29 -17.99
C ALA A 49 7.59 13.80 -18.52
N PHE A 50 7.21 13.41 -19.73
CA PHE A 50 5.94 13.75 -20.35
C PHE A 50 4.75 13.08 -19.65
N ILE A 51 4.87 11.78 -19.30
CA ILE A 51 3.87 11.04 -18.52
C ILE A 51 3.71 11.66 -17.13
N LEU A 52 4.82 11.97 -16.45
CA LEU A 52 4.80 12.64 -15.15
C LEU A 52 4.16 14.03 -15.22
N LEU A 53 4.38 14.77 -16.30
CA LEU A 53 3.79 16.10 -16.49
C LEU A 53 2.28 16.02 -16.73
N ILE A 54 1.83 15.07 -17.56
CA ILE A 54 0.38 14.84 -17.77
C ILE A 54 -0.26 14.38 -16.46
N SER A 55 0.35 13.43 -15.76
CA SER A 55 -0.17 12.92 -14.49
C SER A 55 -0.27 14.02 -13.44
N SER A 56 0.77 14.85 -13.28
CA SER A 56 0.77 15.95 -12.32
C SER A 56 -0.26 17.05 -12.69
N LEU A 57 -0.40 17.38 -13.97
CA LEU A 57 -1.42 18.32 -14.42
C LEU A 57 -2.85 17.76 -14.21
N SER A 58 -3.06 16.49 -14.49
CA SER A 58 -4.34 15.83 -14.28
C SER A 58 -4.72 15.78 -12.81
N ILE A 59 -3.77 15.45 -11.93
CA ILE A 59 -3.95 15.48 -10.46
C ILE A 59 -4.26 16.92 -9.99
N ALA A 60 -3.50 17.90 -10.43
CA ALA A 60 -3.75 19.31 -10.06
C ALA A 60 -5.09 19.82 -10.58
N THR A 61 -5.52 19.39 -11.77
CA THR A 61 -6.84 19.69 -12.34
C THR A 61 -7.94 19.03 -11.52
N ALA A 62 -7.78 17.77 -11.18
CA ALA A 62 -8.68 17.01 -10.31
C ALA A 62 -8.78 17.65 -8.92
N ALA A 63 -7.68 18.18 -8.39
CA ALA A 63 -7.66 18.98 -7.15
C ALA A 63 -8.34 20.35 -7.26
N GLY A 64 -8.99 20.66 -8.39
CA GLY A 64 -9.76 21.90 -8.58
C GLY A 64 -8.93 23.13 -8.98
N SER A 65 -7.66 22.95 -9.36
CA SER A 65 -6.83 24.04 -9.85
C SER A 65 -7.26 24.46 -11.25
N SER A 66 -7.93 25.61 -11.38
CA SER A 66 -8.33 26.18 -12.66
C SER A 66 -7.14 26.45 -13.59
N SER A 67 -6.01 26.88 -13.05
CA SER A 67 -4.79 27.12 -13.82
C SER A 67 -4.16 25.81 -14.34
N ALA A 68 -4.23 24.73 -13.57
CA ALA A 68 -3.80 23.41 -14.03
C ALA A 68 -4.73 22.87 -15.12
N TYR A 69 -6.05 23.08 -15.00
CA TYR A 69 -7.01 22.72 -16.03
C TYR A 69 -6.79 23.49 -17.33
N GLU A 70 -6.57 24.81 -17.27
CA GLU A 70 -6.23 25.63 -18.45
C GLU A 70 -4.91 25.17 -19.10
N ALA A 71 -3.90 24.81 -18.29
CA ALA A 71 -2.65 24.28 -18.80
C ALA A 71 -2.86 22.90 -19.46
N LEU A 72 -3.65 22.02 -18.83
CA LEU A 72 -4.01 20.72 -19.39
C LEU A 72 -4.78 20.89 -20.71
N TYR A 73 -5.77 21.78 -20.73
CA TYR A 73 -6.57 22.09 -21.93
C TYR A 73 -5.72 22.68 -23.06
N THR A 74 -4.76 23.52 -22.71
CA THR A 74 -3.88 24.16 -23.71
C THR A 74 -2.87 23.17 -24.29
N LEU A 75 -2.30 22.31 -23.47
CA LEU A 75 -1.25 21.37 -23.86
C LEU A 75 -1.81 20.04 -24.40
N PHE A 76 -2.93 19.60 -23.85
CA PHE A 76 -3.54 18.30 -24.12
C PHE A 76 -5.08 18.41 -24.13
N PRO A 77 -5.69 19.11 -25.10
CA PRO A 77 -7.15 19.33 -25.11
C PRO A 77 -7.94 18.01 -25.08
N GLY A 78 -7.47 16.98 -25.77
CA GLY A 78 -8.11 15.65 -25.75
C GLY A 78 -8.09 14.96 -24.38
N ALA A 79 -7.10 15.23 -23.53
CA ALA A 79 -7.08 14.71 -22.16
C ALA A 79 -7.98 15.53 -21.24
N ALA A 80 -8.03 16.86 -21.41
CA ALA A 80 -8.88 17.73 -20.58
C ALA A 80 -10.37 17.47 -20.80
N GLU A 81 -10.77 17.07 -22.00
CA GLU A 81 -12.17 16.72 -22.32
C GLU A 81 -12.68 15.47 -21.60
N PHE A 82 -11.79 14.63 -21.12
CA PHE A 82 -12.14 13.42 -20.37
C PHE A 82 -12.49 13.66 -18.90
N PHE A 83 -12.13 14.81 -18.33
CA PHE A 83 -12.39 15.12 -16.93
C PHE A 83 -13.61 16.03 -16.79
N SER A 84 -14.68 15.51 -16.21
CA SER A 84 -15.86 16.31 -15.87
C SER A 84 -15.74 16.78 -14.42
N PRO A 85 -15.59 18.09 -14.14
CA PRO A 85 -15.59 18.60 -12.77
C PRO A 85 -16.96 18.40 -12.14
N VAL A 86 -17.01 17.85 -10.94
CA VAL A 86 -18.26 17.56 -10.21
C VAL A 86 -18.49 18.55 -9.08
N ASN A 87 -17.45 18.82 -8.28
CA ASN A 87 -17.47 19.76 -7.13
C ASN A 87 -18.60 19.52 -6.11
N GLU A 88 -19.05 18.27 -5.98
CA GLU A 88 -19.96 17.89 -4.89
C GLU A 88 -19.14 17.67 -3.62
N SER A 89 -19.53 18.29 -2.51
CA SER A 89 -18.80 18.20 -1.27
C SER A 89 -19.68 18.02 -0.04
N CYS A 90 -19.08 17.54 1.05
CA CYS A 90 -19.65 17.51 2.38
C CYS A 90 -18.59 17.92 3.41
N VAL A 91 -19.05 18.42 4.56
CA VAL A 91 -18.16 18.82 5.67
C VAL A 91 -18.63 18.14 6.93
N ASP A 92 -17.72 17.49 7.62
CA ASP A 92 -17.90 16.97 8.96
C ASP A 92 -16.62 17.11 9.77
N ASN A 93 -16.70 17.29 11.07
CA ASN A 93 -15.58 17.46 11.99
C ASN A 93 -14.50 18.46 11.49
N GLY A 94 -14.89 19.50 10.74
CA GLY A 94 -13.96 20.50 10.18
C GLY A 94 -13.13 20.00 8.98
N ILE A 95 -13.43 18.81 8.46
CA ILE A 95 -12.84 18.27 7.24
C ILE A 95 -13.88 18.34 6.11
N GLU A 96 -13.49 18.90 4.98
CA GLU A 96 -14.26 18.86 3.75
C GLU A 96 -13.82 17.68 2.89
N MET A 97 -14.76 16.83 2.50
CA MET A 97 -14.58 15.83 1.45
C MET A 97 -15.28 16.29 0.17
N CYS A 98 -14.57 16.35 -0.93
CA CYS A 98 -15.06 16.88 -2.21
C CYS A 98 -14.75 15.94 -3.37
N VAL A 99 -15.76 15.64 -4.20
CA VAL A 99 -15.57 14.99 -5.49
C VAL A 99 -15.11 16.02 -6.52
N LYS A 100 -13.86 15.96 -6.92
CA LYS A 100 -13.24 16.94 -7.82
C LYS A 100 -13.55 16.65 -9.29
N ALA A 101 -13.34 15.40 -9.70
CA ALA A 101 -13.53 15.00 -11.09
C ALA A 101 -13.85 13.52 -11.22
N ILE A 102 -14.48 13.14 -12.34
CA ILE A 102 -14.79 11.76 -12.72
C ILE A 102 -14.36 11.55 -14.17
N TYR A 103 -13.67 10.44 -14.40
CA TYR A 103 -13.37 9.92 -15.72
C TYR A 103 -14.11 8.60 -15.93
N VAL A 104 -14.95 8.52 -16.94
CA VAL A 104 -15.78 7.34 -17.20
C VAL A 104 -15.33 6.66 -18.49
N HIS A 105 -15.08 5.36 -18.40
CA HIS A 105 -14.68 4.52 -19.51
C HIS A 105 -15.45 3.21 -19.51
N ASP A 106 -16.42 3.06 -20.41
CA ASP A 106 -17.29 1.89 -20.57
C ASP A 106 -17.83 1.30 -19.26
N ASP A 107 -17.15 0.29 -18.73
CA ASP A 107 -17.52 -0.45 -17.52
C ASP A 107 -16.72 0.00 -16.27
N SER A 108 -15.92 1.07 -16.39
CA SER A 108 -15.10 1.60 -15.30
C SER A 108 -15.21 3.11 -15.14
N ALA A 109 -14.85 3.62 -13.97
CA ALA A 109 -14.69 5.03 -13.71
C ALA A 109 -13.55 5.29 -12.73
N ASP A 110 -12.77 6.33 -13.00
CA ASP A 110 -11.76 6.88 -12.11
C ASP A 110 -12.31 8.18 -11.52
N ILE A 111 -12.32 8.26 -10.19
CA ILE A 111 -12.95 9.32 -9.42
C ILE A 111 -11.89 9.94 -8.52
N TYR A 112 -11.72 11.24 -8.62
CA TYR A 112 -10.81 12.00 -7.78
C TYR A 112 -11.59 12.65 -6.65
N ILE A 113 -11.23 12.29 -5.43
CA ILE A 113 -11.84 12.81 -4.21
C ILE A 113 -10.75 13.45 -3.37
N SER A 114 -10.98 14.68 -2.91
CA SER A 114 -10.10 15.32 -1.95
C SER A 114 -10.69 15.34 -0.56
N MET A 115 -9.80 15.31 0.43
CA MET A 115 -10.10 15.65 1.82
C MET A 115 -9.22 16.81 2.23
N LYS A 116 -9.85 17.84 2.82
CA LYS A 116 -9.21 19.10 3.21
C LYS A 116 -9.51 19.44 4.65
N ASP A 117 -8.48 19.74 5.43
CA ASP A 117 -8.68 20.27 6.80
C ASP A 117 -8.94 21.78 6.75
N LEU A 118 -10.14 22.17 7.19
CA LEU A 118 -10.59 23.56 7.25
C LEU A 118 -10.20 24.27 8.56
N THR A 119 -9.84 23.51 9.60
CA THR A 119 -9.74 24.03 10.96
C THR A 119 -8.45 23.66 11.70
N GLY A 120 -7.68 22.71 11.20
CA GLY A 120 -6.49 22.17 11.86
C GLY A 120 -5.35 21.79 10.94
N ASP A 121 -4.56 20.83 11.36
CA ASP A 121 -3.41 20.25 10.67
C ASP A 121 -3.44 18.71 10.65
N ARG A 122 -4.63 18.11 10.65
CA ARG A 122 -4.85 16.67 10.75
C ARG A 122 -4.63 15.93 9.43
N ILE A 123 -4.43 16.64 8.31
CA ILE A 123 -4.17 16.09 6.99
C ILE A 123 -2.75 16.43 6.58
N ASP A 124 -1.98 15.40 6.23
CA ASP A 124 -0.60 15.49 5.78
C ASP A 124 -0.32 14.60 4.57
N GLU A 125 0.95 14.53 4.15
CA GLU A 125 1.37 13.68 3.03
C GLU A 125 1.25 12.17 3.30
N THR A 126 1.01 11.76 4.54
CA THR A 126 0.84 10.36 4.93
C THR A 126 -0.62 9.94 5.07
N THR A 127 -1.55 10.89 5.01
CA THR A 127 -2.98 10.65 5.22
C THR A 127 -3.49 9.48 4.39
N ASP A 128 -4.15 8.54 5.08
CA ASP A 128 -4.64 7.29 4.53
C ASP A 128 -6.09 7.06 4.99
N LEU A 129 -6.95 6.61 4.08
CA LEU A 129 -8.33 6.26 4.44
C LEU A 129 -8.42 4.91 5.15
N PHE A 130 -7.31 4.16 5.18
CA PHE A 130 -7.29 2.82 5.74
C PHE A 130 -8.44 1.98 5.12
N ASP A 131 -9.12 1.12 5.87
CA ASP A 131 -10.29 0.38 5.39
C ASP A 131 -11.63 1.08 5.72
N SER A 132 -11.62 2.38 5.98
CA SER A 132 -12.76 3.15 6.47
C SER A 132 -13.66 3.72 5.39
N TYR A 133 -13.44 3.41 4.13
CA TYR A 133 -14.26 3.90 3.04
C TYR A 133 -15.26 2.87 2.52
N GLU A 134 -16.39 3.36 2.04
CA GLU A 134 -17.45 2.55 1.42
C GLU A 134 -17.89 3.15 0.09
N ILE A 135 -18.01 2.27 -0.91
CA ILE A 135 -18.52 2.63 -2.24
C ILE A 135 -19.88 1.96 -2.42
N ARG A 136 -20.92 2.75 -2.71
CA ARG A 136 -22.26 2.26 -3.02
C ARG A 136 -22.72 2.71 -4.41
N PRO A 137 -23.47 1.87 -5.14
CA PRO A 137 -24.07 0.59 -4.76
C PRO A 137 -23.01 -0.51 -4.64
N SER A 138 -23.26 -1.44 -3.74
CA SER A 138 -22.45 -2.65 -3.56
C SER A 138 -22.85 -3.69 -4.59
N TYR A 139 -22.43 -3.52 -5.83
CA TYR A 139 -22.43 -4.60 -6.83
C TYR A 139 -21.11 -5.35 -6.78
N ASP A 140 -20.91 -6.32 -7.72
CA ASP A 140 -19.62 -6.96 -7.96
C ASP A 140 -18.60 -5.93 -8.53
N GLN A 141 -18.39 -4.83 -7.82
CA GLN A 141 -17.49 -3.75 -8.18
C GLN A 141 -16.10 -4.10 -7.70
N ILE A 142 -15.17 -4.14 -8.62
CA ILE A 142 -13.75 -4.10 -8.27
C ILE A 142 -13.44 -2.63 -8.02
N GLY A 143 -13.17 -2.29 -6.77
CA GLY A 143 -12.82 -0.94 -6.36
C GLY A 143 -11.44 -0.91 -5.75
N GLY A 144 -10.77 0.22 -5.87
CA GLY A 144 -9.51 0.53 -5.19
C GLY A 144 -9.51 1.98 -4.80
N CYS A 145 -8.81 2.31 -3.73
CA CYS A 145 -8.58 3.67 -3.28
C CYS A 145 -7.07 3.87 -3.12
N GLN A 146 -6.53 4.91 -3.73
CA GLN A 146 -5.11 5.22 -3.67
C GLN A 146 -4.92 6.72 -3.49
N ARG A 147 -4.10 7.12 -2.53
CA ARG A 147 -3.66 8.51 -2.41
C ARG A 147 -2.76 8.87 -3.60
N VAL A 148 -3.07 9.96 -4.28
CA VAL A 148 -2.36 10.40 -5.49
C VAL A 148 -1.72 11.78 -5.36
N GLY A 149 -2.02 12.55 -4.30
CA GLY A 149 -1.40 13.84 -4.09
C GLY A 149 -1.72 14.46 -2.74
N TYR A 150 -0.85 15.38 -2.31
CA TYR A 150 -1.00 16.21 -1.13
C TYR A 150 -0.59 17.64 -1.44
N ASP A 151 -1.43 18.60 -1.04
CA ASP A 151 -1.16 20.04 -1.11
C ASP A 151 -1.00 20.61 0.30
N ALA A 152 0.26 20.78 0.72
CA ALA A 152 0.60 21.31 2.04
C ALA A 152 0.08 22.75 2.26
N GLY A 153 -0.04 23.55 1.19
CA GLY A 153 -0.52 24.94 1.27
C GLY A 153 -2.01 25.02 1.59
N ASN A 154 -2.79 24.08 1.10
CA ASN A 154 -4.23 23.97 1.33
C ASN A 154 -4.61 22.92 2.38
N LYS A 155 -3.65 22.13 2.91
CA LYS A 155 -3.89 20.98 3.79
C LYS A 155 -4.93 20.03 3.20
N GLU A 156 -4.69 19.65 1.95
CA GLU A 156 -5.61 18.88 1.14
C GLU A 156 -4.91 17.66 0.54
N THR A 157 -5.45 16.48 0.79
CA THR A 157 -5.00 15.23 0.16
C THR A 157 -6.01 14.80 -0.89
N THR A 158 -5.53 14.17 -1.97
CA THR A 158 -6.36 13.68 -3.07
C THR A 158 -6.20 12.18 -3.23
N PHE A 159 -7.33 11.50 -3.34
CA PHE A 159 -7.43 10.07 -3.57
C PHE A 159 -8.01 9.80 -4.96
N LEU A 160 -7.48 8.78 -5.61
CA LEU A 160 -8.03 8.17 -6.81
C LEU A 160 -8.83 6.93 -6.40
N ILE A 161 -10.11 6.95 -6.70
CA ILE A 161 -11.01 5.82 -6.51
C ILE A 161 -11.28 5.22 -7.88
N SER A 162 -10.85 3.98 -8.11
CA SER A 162 -11.13 3.26 -9.34
C SER A 162 -12.23 2.25 -9.11
N VAL A 163 -13.34 2.37 -9.83
CA VAL A 163 -14.46 1.43 -9.78
C VAL A 163 -14.64 0.75 -11.12
N ARG A 164 -14.97 -0.53 -11.10
CA ARG A 164 -15.26 -1.30 -12.29
C ARG A 164 -16.45 -2.22 -12.08
N GLN A 165 -17.33 -2.30 -13.09
CA GLN A 165 -18.48 -3.18 -13.12
C GLN A 165 -18.42 -4.06 -14.38
N PRO A 166 -17.69 -5.18 -14.34
CA PRO A 166 -17.45 -5.99 -15.55
C PRO A 166 -18.72 -6.31 -16.33
N GLY A 167 -18.70 -6.02 -17.63
CA GLY A 167 -19.81 -6.31 -18.55
C GLY A 167 -21.04 -5.41 -18.41
N ASN A 168 -20.99 -4.37 -17.57
CA ASN A 168 -22.09 -3.42 -17.40
C ASN A 168 -21.62 -2.00 -17.57
N ARG A 169 -22.36 -1.21 -18.33
CA ARG A 169 -22.07 0.22 -18.46
C ARG A 169 -22.26 0.93 -17.12
N ILE A 170 -21.25 1.67 -16.68
CA ILE A 170 -21.27 2.42 -15.41
C ILE A 170 -21.88 3.81 -15.56
N ALA A 171 -21.75 4.42 -16.75
CA ALA A 171 -22.27 5.76 -17.05
C ALA A 171 -23.79 5.87 -16.84
N GLY A 172 -24.24 7.01 -16.30
CA GLY A 172 -25.64 7.31 -16.01
C GLY A 172 -26.13 6.72 -14.67
N LYS A 173 -25.26 6.06 -13.91
CA LYS A 173 -25.56 5.62 -12.54
C LYS A 173 -25.17 6.68 -11.52
N LYS A 174 -25.63 6.53 -10.29
CA LYS A 174 -25.16 7.34 -9.15
C LYS A 174 -24.23 6.48 -8.30
N LEU A 175 -23.20 7.11 -7.77
CA LEU A 175 -22.29 6.52 -6.82
C LEU A 175 -22.32 7.33 -5.52
N THR A 176 -22.30 6.65 -4.39
CA THR A 176 -22.08 7.25 -3.08
C THR A 176 -20.74 6.77 -2.57
N PHE A 177 -19.87 7.72 -2.23
CA PHE A 177 -18.62 7.45 -1.53
C PHE A 177 -18.73 7.94 -0.10
N ARG A 178 -18.34 7.10 0.85
CA ARG A 178 -18.36 7.39 2.27
C ARG A 178 -17.02 7.11 2.89
N VAL A 179 -16.67 7.93 3.89
CA VAL A 179 -15.51 7.74 4.76
C VAL A 179 -15.98 7.91 6.19
N SER A 180 -15.56 7.02 7.08
CA SER A 180 -15.88 7.11 8.52
C SER A 180 -14.70 7.59 9.35
N GLU A 181 -13.48 7.42 8.87
CA GLU A 181 -12.26 7.87 9.52
C GLU A 181 -11.10 7.94 8.53
N PHE A 182 -10.03 8.58 8.92
CA PHE A 182 -8.74 8.51 8.24
C PHE A 182 -7.61 8.56 9.25
N LEU A 183 -6.46 8.05 8.84
CA LEU A 183 -5.22 8.06 9.61
C LEU A 183 -4.24 9.06 9.00
N SER A 184 -3.40 9.66 9.83
CA SER A 184 -2.31 10.56 9.42
C SER A 184 -1.14 10.50 10.41
N GLY A 185 -0.06 11.22 10.12
CA GLY A 185 1.16 11.10 10.91
C GLY A 185 1.79 9.70 10.78
N LYS A 186 1.65 9.06 9.61
CA LYS A 186 2.20 7.73 9.36
C LYS A 186 3.72 7.80 9.33
N GLN A 187 4.34 6.95 10.12
CA GLN A 187 5.80 6.81 10.20
C GLN A 187 6.21 5.44 9.69
N GLU A 188 7.24 5.41 8.86
CA GLU A 188 7.87 4.19 8.39
C GLU A 188 9.31 4.17 8.90
N VAL A 189 9.63 3.19 9.75
CA VAL A 189 10.93 3.09 10.41
C VAL A 189 11.56 1.74 10.11
N THR A 190 12.78 1.76 9.59
CA THR A 190 13.64 0.57 9.49
C THR A 190 14.78 0.70 10.48
N MET A 191 14.99 -0.31 11.32
CA MET A 191 16.01 -0.27 12.36
C MET A 191 16.53 -1.66 12.73
N GLU A 192 17.78 -1.71 13.17
CA GLU A 192 18.30 -2.91 13.81
C GLU A 192 17.61 -3.16 15.16
N LEU A 193 17.48 -4.44 15.52
CA LEU A 193 16.89 -4.89 16.77
C LEU A 193 17.96 -5.58 17.65
N PRO A 194 18.88 -4.80 18.23
CA PRO A 194 20.08 -5.33 18.90
C PRO A 194 19.76 -6.11 20.18
N MET A 195 18.53 -6.01 20.69
CA MET A 195 18.08 -6.80 21.84
C MET A 195 17.75 -8.26 21.46
N ILE A 196 17.67 -8.57 20.17
CA ILE A 196 17.53 -9.92 19.65
C ILE A 196 18.95 -10.47 19.38
N GLU A 197 19.51 -11.14 20.37
CA GLU A 197 20.84 -11.73 20.29
C GLU A 197 20.75 -13.12 19.65
N LEU A 198 20.75 -13.19 18.32
CA LEU A 198 20.54 -14.44 17.55
C LEU A 198 21.56 -15.52 17.86
N GLU A 199 22.83 -15.17 18.07
CA GLU A 199 23.91 -16.08 18.46
C GLU A 199 23.60 -16.80 19.79
N HIS A 200 22.80 -16.17 20.64
CA HIS A 200 22.43 -16.67 21.96
C HIS A 200 20.98 -17.16 22.05
N ALA A 201 20.29 -17.22 20.89
CA ALA A 201 18.92 -17.71 20.84
C ALA A 201 18.82 -19.13 21.41
N GLN A 202 17.84 -19.34 22.28
CA GLN A 202 17.63 -20.60 22.95
C GLN A 202 16.26 -21.18 22.63
N LYS A 203 16.05 -22.43 22.96
CA LYS A 203 14.73 -23.03 22.88
C LYS A 203 13.75 -22.23 23.73
N ALA A 204 12.57 -21.96 23.20
CA ALA A 204 11.50 -21.24 23.90
C ALA A 204 11.11 -21.98 25.17
N ALA A 205 11.05 -21.28 26.30
CA ALA A 205 10.72 -21.85 27.61
C ALA A 205 9.21 -22.17 27.71
N GLU A 206 8.37 -21.38 27.05
CA GLU A 206 6.92 -21.55 26.99
C GLU A 206 6.46 -21.36 25.57
N ILE A 207 5.51 -22.18 25.14
CA ILE A 207 4.90 -22.14 23.82
C ILE A 207 3.38 -22.21 23.95
N LEU A 208 2.67 -21.58 23.02
CA LEU A 208 1.25 -21.77 22.77
C LEU A 208 1.08 -22.87 21.73
N LEU A 209 0.12 -23.75 21.93
CA LEU A 209 -0.24 -24.73 20.91
C LEU A 209 -1.19 -24.10 19.89
N PRO A 210 -1.26 -24.62 18.65
CA PRO A 210 -2.19 -24.12 17.64
C PRO A 210 -3.62 -24.00 18.15
N GLU A 211 -4.10 -24.98 18.92
CA GLU A 211 -5.43 -25.00 19.54
C GLU A 211 -5.70 -23.85 20.52
N ASP A 212 -4.66 -23.25 21.09
CA ASP A 212 -4.79 -22.11 22.01
C ASP A 212 -5.05 -20.80 21.27
N ILE A 213 -4.67 -20.72 20.00
CA ILE A 213 -4.79 -19.51 19.19
C ILE A 213 -5.71 -19.62 17.98
N ASP A 214 -6.18 -20.82 17.59
CA ASP A 214 -7.00 -21.06 16.39
C ASP A 214 -8.15 -20.07 16.24
N ALA A 215 -8.88 -19.80 17.32
CA ALA A 215 -10.01 -18.86 17.32
C ALA A 215 -9.59 -17.39 17.18
N ARG A 216 -8.29 -17.09 17.31
CA ARG A 216 -7.71 -15.74 17.27
C ARG A 216 -6.90 -15.49 15.99
N ILE A 217 -6.66 -16.51 15.17
CA ILE A 217 -5.89 -16.37 13.92
C ILE A 217 -6.57 -15.34 13.01
N ARG A 218 -5.78 -14.38 12.54
CA ARG A 218 -6.16 -13.36 11.56
C ARG A 218 -5.73 -13.72 10.15
N GLY A 219 -4.59 -14.37 10.01
CA GLY A 219 -4.03 -14.74 8.73
C GLY A 219 -2.71 -15.47 8.87
N CYS A 220 -2.38 -16.19 7.82
CA CYS A 220 -1.10 -16.87 7.67
C CYS A 220 -0.57 -16.57 6.26
N SER A 221 0.70 -16.22 6.14
CA SER A 221 1.36 -15.99 4.87
C SER A 221 2.65 -16.79 4.78
N PHE A 222 2.86 -17.41 3.63
CA PHE A 222 4.03 -18.25 3.35
C PHE A 222 4.92 -17.56 2.32
N ALA A 223 6.23 -17.59 2.52
CA ALA A 223 7.17 -17.16 1.50
C ALA A 223 7.11 -18.11 0.29
N ALA A 224 7.16 -17.57 -0.91
CA ALA A 224 7.10 -18.34 -2.14
C ALA A 224 8.25 -19.36 -2.32
N SER A 225 9.30 -19.26 -1.52
CA SER A 225 10.49 -20.11 -1.56
C SER A 225 10.73 -20.90 -0.27
N GLY A 226 9.77 -20.90 0.68
CA GLY A 226 9.94 -21.60 1.96
C GLY A 226 9.55 -23.08 1.84
N ASP A 227 10.38 -23.95 2.42
CA ASP A 227 10.09 -25.40 2.56
C ASP A 227 9.30 -25.70 3.86
N VAL A 228 8.55 -24.70 4.39
CA VAL A 228 7.76 -24.84 5.61
C VAL A 228 6.29 -24.93 5.25
N ASP A 229 5.68 -26.06 5.54
CA ASP A 229 4.23 -26.24 5.41
C ASP A 229 3.52 -25.90 6.73
N GLU A 230 2.23 -25.54 6.67
CA GLU A 230 1.42 -25.22 7.85
C GLU A 230 1.40 -26.38 8.88
N GLU A 231 1.45 -27.61 8.38
CA GLU A 231 1.48 -28.83 9.21
C GLU A 231 2.80 -28.99 10.01
N ASP A 232 3.86 -28.27 9.63
CA ASP A 232 5.15 -28.27 10.31
C ASP A 232 5.17 -27.30 11.52
N ILE A 233 4.17 -26.43 11.65
CA ILE A 233 4.06 -25.46 12.73
C ILE A 233 3.31 -26.13 13.89
N THR A 234 4.03 -26.54 14.91
CA THR A 234 3.45 -27.27 16.04
C THR A 234 3.28 -26.43 17.28
N GLY A 235 3.75 -25.17 17.26
CA GLY A 235 3.60 -24.23 18.36
C GLY A 235 4.07 -22.82 18.01
N TYR A 236 3.74 -21.91 18.88
CA TYR A 236 4.07 -20.49 18.80
C TYR A 236 4.71 -20.02 20.10
N LEU A 237 5.46 -18.93 20.05
CA LEU A 237 6.03 -18.33 21.26
C LEU A 237 4.89 -17.85 22.20
N ALA A 238 5.01 -18.17 23.49
CA ALA A 238 4.14 -17.54 24.46
C ALA A 238 4.51 -16.05 24.60
N PRO A 239 3.56 -15.12 24.52
CA PRO A 239 3.83 -13.71 24.76
C PRO A 239 4.50 -13.50 26.11
N ASP A 240 5.43 -12.58 26.19
CA ASP A 240 6.20 -12.25 27.41
C ASP A 240 7.13 -13.38 27.95
N ALA A 241 7.32 -14.44 27.20
CA ALA A 241 8.21 -15.55 27.57
C ALA A 241 9.70 -15.28 27.29
N GLY A 242 10.11 -14.03 27.09
CA GLY A 242 11.49 -13.71 26.73
C GLY A 242 11.85 -12.24 26.90
N VAL A 243 12.68 -11.74 26.00
CA VAL A 243 13.07 -10.33 25.96
C VAL A 243 11.90 -9.52 25.41
N LYS A 244 11.45 -8.56 26.20
CA LYS A 244 10.38 -7.65 25.82
C LYS A 244 10.94 -6.22 25.69
N PHE A 245 10.75 -5.62 24.54
CA PHE A 245 11.13 -4.22 24.31
C PHE A 245 10.30 -3.60 23.18
N SER A 246 10.14 -2.29 23.21
CA SER A 246 9.40 -1.52 22.20
C SER A 246 10.40 -0.83 21.27
N PRO A 247 10.53 -1.27 20.01
CA PRO A 247 11.37 -0.59 19.03
C PRO A 247 10.81 0.78 18.64
N VAL A 248 9.49 0.91 18.52
CA VAL A 248 8.75 2.14 18.26
C VAL A 248 7.45 2.14 19.07
N ASP A 249 6.83 3.29 19.24
CA ASP A 249 5.55 3.41 19.96
C ASP A 249 4.48 2.55 19.26
N GLY A 250 3.68 1.82 20.04
CA GLY A 250 2.63 0.93 19.55
C GLY A 250 3.13 -0.41 18.99
N VAL A 251 4.44 -0.69 19.04
CA VAL A 251 5.04 -1.96 18.63
C VAL A 251 5.93 -2.52 19.73
N GLU A 252 5.76 -3.77 20.06
CA GLU A 252 6.57 -4.52 21.03
C GLU A 252 7.15 -5.79 20.39
N VAL A 253 8.44 -6.08 20.60
CA VAL A 253 8.96 -7.42 20.43
C VAL A 253 8.71 -8.16 21.74
N THR A 254 7.92 -9.22 21.70
CA THR A 254 7.44 -9.91 22.91
C THR A 254 8.24 -11.16 23.24
N ALA A 255 8.78 -11.84 22.24
CA ALA A 255 9.58 -13.03 22.43
C ALA A 255 10.44 -13.34 21.19
N TYR A 256 11.51 -14.12 21.39
CA TYR A 256 12.21 -14.82 20.32
C TYR A 256 12.86 -16.10 20.87
N GLY A 257 13.05 -17.07 20.01
CA GLY A 257 13.68 -18.34 20.37
C GLY A 257 13.34 -19.44 19.39
N PHE A 258 13.83 -20.65 19.67
CA PHE A 258 13.53 -21.82 18.85
C PHE A 258 12.28 -22.55 19.33
N VAL A 259 11.36 -22.79 18.40
CA VAL A 259 10.19 -23.66 18.57
C VAL A 259 10.31 -24.75 17.53
N ASP A 260 10.31 -26.01 17.97
CA ASP A 260 10.47 -27.20 17.13
C ASP A 260 11.63 -27.14 16.13
N GLY A 261 12.72 -26.54 16.58
CA GLY A 261 13.96 -26.44 15.81
C GLY A 261 13.99 -25.32 14.78
N LYS A 262 12.98 -24.46 14.71
CA LYS A 262 12.95 -23.26 13.87
C LYS A 262 13.04 -21.99 14.71
N LEU A 263 13.68 -20.95 14.17
CA LEU A 263 13.77 -19.65 14.83
C LEU A 263 12.46 -18.88 14.66
N HIS A 264 11.88 -18.49 15.77
CA HIS A 264 10.69 -17.65 15.84
C HIS A 264 11.04 -16.29 16.45
N ILE A 265 10.44 -15.24 15.95
CA ILE A 265 10.45 -13.89 16.52
C ILE A 265 9.01 -13.40 16.54
N GLN A 266 8.54 -12.91 17.70
CA GLN A 266 7.17 -12.46 17.87
C GLN A 266 7.14 -10.96 18.16
N THR A 267 6.24 -10.27 17.49
CA THR A 267 5.90 -8.85 17.76
C THR A 267 4.45 -8.73 18.15
N HIS A 268 4.14 -7.70 18.94
CA HIS A 268 2.79 -7.28 19.25
C HIS A 268 2.56 -5.86 18.73
N TYR A 269 1.45 -5.64 18.09
CA TYR A 269 1.00 -4.34 17.59
C TYR A 269 -0.24 -3.90 18.36
N GLU A 270 -0.15 -2.74 19.02
CA GLU A 270 -1.25 -2.20 19.80
C GLU A 270 -2.32 -1.56 18.90
N ASN A 271 -3.59 -1.70 19.31
CA ASN A 271 -4.72 -0.96 18.74
C ASN A 271 -4.80 -0.98 17.20
N ILE A 272 -4.52 -2.12 16.59
CA ILE A 272 -4.47 -2.24 15.11
C ILE A 272 -5.81 -1.99 14.42
N ARG A 273 -6.93 -1.97 15.16
CA ARG A 273 -8.24 -1.60 14.62
C ARG A 273 -8.41 -0.09 14.48
N ASP A 274 -7.71 0.67 15.30
CA ASP A 274 -7.78 2.12 15.34
C ASP A 274 -6.59 2.76 14.62
N TYR A 275 -5.45 2.06 14.58
CA TYR A 275 -4.23 2.49 13.92
C TYR A 275 -3.71 1.36 13.03
N ASP A 276 -3.11 1.70 11.92
CA ASP A 276 -2.52 0.76 10.96
C ASP A 276 -1.10 0.34 11.42
N ASN A 277 -0.97 -0.05 12.70
CA ASN A 277 0.31 -0.51 13.23
C ASN A 277 0.62 -1.90 12.69
N HIS A 278 1.71 -2.03 11.97
CA HIS A 278 2.18 -3.30 11.41
C HIS A 278 3.67 -3.27 11.10
N GLY A 279 4.24 -4.42 10.75
CA GLY A 279 5.64 -4.47 10.38
C GLY A 279 6.09 -5.81 9.83
N GLU A 280 7.40 -5.85 9.55
CA GLU A 280 8.11 -7.03 9.07
C GLU A 280 9.42 -7.17 9.83
N ILE A 281 9.81 -8.40 10.12
CA ILE A 281 11.12 -8.73 10.68
C ILE A 281 11.95 -9.48 9.64
N TYR A 282 13.21 -9.10 9.54
CA TYR A 282 14.20 -9.71 8.68
C TYR A 282 15.36 -10.23 9.52
N LEU A 283 15.95 -11.34 9.11
CA LEU A 283 17.31 -11.66 9.51
C LEU A 283 18.26 -11.00 8.50
N VAL A 284 19.38 -10.50 8.99
CA VAL A 284 20.44 -9.95 8.14
C VAL A 284 21.66 -10.84 8.32
N ASN A 285 22.12 -11.46 7.24
CA ASN A 285 23.28 -12.32 7.27
C ASN A 285 24.60 -11.51 7.36
N PRO A 286 25.77 -12.15 7.62
CA PRO A 286 27.05 -11.44 7.71
C PRO A 286 27.47 -10.67 6.43
N ASP A 287 26.88 -11.01 5.28
CA ASP A 287 27.09 -10.31 4.00
C ASP A 287 26.18 -9.09 3.83
N GLY A 288 25.27 -8.85 4.79
CA GLY A 288 24.30 -7.73 4.78
C GLY A 288 23.04 -7.99 3.95
N GLU A 289 22.77 -9.24 3.59
CA GLU A 289 21.56 -9.60 2.85
C GLU A 289 20.40 -9.86 3.81
N ARG A 290 19.22 -9.32 3.49
CA ARG A 290 17.98 -9.56 4.24
C ARG A 290 17.37 -10.91 3.87
N ILE A 291 17.04 -11.68 4.87
CA ILE A 291 16.34 -12.97 4.78
C ILE A 291 14.92 -12.78 5.33
N LEU A 292 13.93 -13.06 4.51
CA LEU A 292 12.52 -13.05 4.89
C LEU A 292 12.19 -14.27 5.77
N CYS A 293 11.19 -14.13 6.62
CA CYS A 293 10.61 -15.28 7.29
C CYS A 293 9.99 -16.26 6.27
N ALA A 294 10.04 -17.53 6.55
CA ALA A 294 9.40 -18.57 5.74
C ALA A 294 7.88 -18.54 5.92
N VAL A 295 7.43 -18.30 7.16
CA VAL A 295 6.01 -18.17 7.50
C VAL A 295 5.82 -16.99 8.43
N LYS A 296 4.71 -16.27 8.24
CA LYS A 296 4.21 -15.25 9.16
C LYS A 296 2.79 -15.63 9.57
N VAL A 297 2.55 -15.74 10.88
CA VAL A 297 1.23 -16.01 11.43
C VAL A 297 0.79 -14.82 12.26
N SER A 298 -0.40 -14.30 11.98
CA SER A 298 -0.99 -13.16 12.69
C SER A 298 -2.20 -13.63 13.50
N PHE A 299 -2.27 -13.26 14.75
CA PHE A 299 -3.40 -13.59 15.63
C PHE A 299 -3.71 -12.48 16.63
N TRP A 300 -5.01 -12.37 17.00
CA TRP A 300 -5.46 -11.37 17.96
C TRP A 300 -4.86 -11.62 19.35
N ASP A 301 -4.61 -10.53 20.07
CA ASP A 301 -4.42 -10.59 21.51
C ASP A 301 -5.71 -11.05 22.22
N GLU A 302 -5.65 -11.24 23.53
CA GLU A 302 -6.81 -11.70 24.32
C GLU A 302 -7.91 -10.63 24.38
N GLU A 303 -7.56 -9.36 24.26
CA GLU A 303 -8.48 -8.22 24.29
C GLU A 303 -9.15 -8.01 22.92
N GLY A 304 -8.56 -8.54 21.85
CA GLY A 304 -9.04 -8.40 20.47
C GLY A 304 -8.89 -7.00 19.89
N THR A 305 -7.98 -6.20 20.45
CA THR A 305 -7.65 -4.85 19.98
C THR A 305 -6.27 -4.76 19.34
N GLY A 306 -5.32 -5.52 19.88
CA GLY A 306 -3.98 -5.69 19.33
C GLY A 306 -3.81 -7.02 18.59
N SER A 307 -2.68 -7.19 17.95
CA SER A 307 -2.32 -8.40 17.21
C SER A 307 -0.89 -8.78 17.44
N TYR A 308 -0.67 -10.09 17.59
CA TYR A 308 0.65 -10.67 17.48
C TYR A 308 0.93 -11.06 16.04
N ASP A 309 2.16 -10.81 15.59
CA ASP A 309 2.73 -11.39 14.38
C ASP A 309 3.91 -12.25 14.77
N GLU A 310 3.87 -13.53 14.41
CA GLU A 310 4.93 -14.50 14.61
C GLU A 310 5.67 -14.74 13.29
N PHE A 311 6.94 -14.41 13.27
CA PHE A 311 7.83 -14.59 12.13
C PHE A 311 8.65 -15.84 12.32
N ILE A 312 8.45 -16.83 11.47
CA ILE A 312 9.10 -18.15 11.52
C ILE A 312 10.13 -18.21 10.40
N PHE A 313 11.39 -18.38 10.76
CA PHE A 313 12.50 -18.44 9.83
C PHE A 313 12.94 -19.88 9.59
N ASP A 314 13.37 -20.16 8.36
CA ASP A 314 14.02 -21.42 8.03
C ASP A 314 15.49 -21.41 8.49
N ALA A 315 15.65 -21.27 9.81
CA ALA A 315 16.92 -21.26 10.54
C ALA A 315 16.76 -22.17 11.78
N GLY A 316 17.58 -23.19 11.87
CA GLY A 316 17.47 -24.23 12.90
C GLY A 316 18.42 -24.00 14.07
N GLU A 317 18.17 -24.71 15.19
CA GLU A 317 19.05 -24.70 16.38
C GLU A 317 20.50 -25.14 16.07
N ALA A 318 20.72 -25.90 14.99
CA ALA A 318 22.03 -26.38 14.59
C ALA A 318 22.79 -25.39 13.69
N ASP A 319 22.14 -24.32 13.24
CA ASP A 319 22.73 -23.33 12.35
C ASP A 319 23.61 -22.36 13.13
N ASP A 320 24.71 -21.95 12.53
CA ASP A 320 25.58 -20.92 13.08
C ASP A 320 25.01 -19.53 12.76
N LEU A 321 24.33 -18.95 13.73
CA LEU A 321 23.77 -17.60 13.64
C LEU A 321 24.76 -16.50 14.09
N SER A 322 26.03 -16.83 14.28
CA SER A 322 27.06 -15.83 14.62
C SER A 322 27.22 -14.82 13.49
N GLY A 323 27.21 -13.53 13.84
CA GLY A 323 27.25 -12.43 12.87
C GLY A 323 25.93 -12.14 12.14
N TYR A 324 24.87 -12.87 12.40
CA TYR A 324 23.51 -12.48 12.00
C TYR A 324 22.94 -11.42 12.94
N SER A 325 22.12 -10.54 12.41
CA SER A 325 21.33 -9.58 13.19
C SER A 325 19.86 -9.64 12.80
N ALA A 326 18.99 -9.10 13.65
CA ALA A 326 17.59 -8.89 13.33
C ALA A 326 17.36 -7.43 12.97
N GLU A 327 16.56 -7.17 11.93
CA GLU A 327 16.12 -5.85 11.50
C GLU A 327 14.60 -5.82 11.43
N GLY A 328 13.99 -4.74 11.93
CA GLY A 328 12.55 -4.50 11.85
C GLY A 328 12.24 -3.37 10.89
N TYR A 329 11.18 -3.52 10.10
CA TYR A 329 10.49 -2.47 9.39
C TYR A 329 9.12 -2.30 10.02
N PHE A 330 8.81 -1.11 10.53
CA PHE A 330 7.57 -0.83 11.24
C PHE A 330 6.87 0.36 10.62
N VAL A 331 5.55 0.26 10.58
CA VAL A 331 4.63 1.33 10.20
C VAL A 331 3.73 1.62 11.38
N THR A 332 3.64 2.88 11.78
CA THR A 332 2.76 3.36 12.85
C THR A 332 2.06 4.63 12.42
N CYS A 333 0.93 4.96 13.03
CA CYS A 333 0.20 6.20 12.81
C CYS A 333 -0.01 6.92 14.13
N ASP A 334 0.19 8.25 14.13
CA ASP A 334 0.08 9.07 15.33
C ASP A 334 -1.32 9.65 15.52
N GLU A 335 -2.11 9.80 14.46
CA GLU A 335 -3.39 10.50 14.48
C GLU A 335 -4.49 9.75 13.75
N ARG A 336 -5.65 9.64 14.41
CA ARG A 336 -6.89 9.10 13.87
C ARG A 336 -7.98 10.17 13.93
N CYS A 337 -8.61 10.44 12.80
CA CYS A 337 -9.69 11.40 12.71
C CYS A 337 -11.00 10.71 12.31
N GLU A 338 -11.95 10.66 13.23
CA GLU A 338 -13.29 10.10 12.98
C GLU A 338 -14.24 11.18 12.43
N GLY A 339 -15.20 10.75 11.59
CA GLY A 339 -16.25 11.60 11.07
C GLY A 339 -17.27 10.81 10.23
N SER A 340 -18.15 11.54 9.58
CA SER A 340 -19.18 10.95 8.72
C SER A 340 -19.27 11.73 7.42
N TRP A 341 -18.32 11.47 6.52
CA TRP A 341 -18.32 12.09 5.21
C TRP A 341 -19.05 11.20 4.20
N SER A 342 -19.97 11.79 3.45
CA SER A 342 -20.74 11.06 2.44
C SER A 342 -21.12 11.99 1.30
N VAL A 343 -20.73 11.65 0.09
CA VAL A 343 -21.13 12.36 -1.14
C VAL A 343 -21.78 11.38 -2.11
N THR A 344 -22.86 11.82 -2.74
CA THR A 344 -23.55 11.06 -3.79
C THR A 344 -23.56 11.90 -5.07
N PHE A 345 -23.03 11.36 -6.13
CA PHE A 345 -22.86 12.07 -7.40
C PHE A 345 -23.21 11.17 -8.59
N PRO A 346 -23.64 11.76 -9.72
CA PRO A 346 -23.89 11.00 -10.94
C PRO A 346 -22.56 10.64 -11.61
N ILE A 347 -22.46 9.41 -12.14
CA ILE A 347 -21.39 9.02 -13.05
C ILE A 347 -21.84 9.39 -14.45
N GLU A 348 -21.46 10.57 -14.92
CA GLU A 348 -21.85 11.07 -16.24
C GLU A 348 -20.75 10.84 -17.27
N ASN A 349 -21.14 10.60 -18.52
CA ASN A 349 -20.19 10.55 -19.62
C ASN A 349 -19.59 11.95 -19.81
N SER A 350 -18.29 12.02 -19.92
CA SER A 350 -17.64 13.16 -20.56
C SER A 350 -18.10 13.19 -22.03
N TYR A 351 -18.71 14.26 -22.46
CA TYR A 351 -19.14 14.48 -23.85
C TYR A 351 -17.96 14.90 -24.71
#